data_0683147d17763bb36eb9040fa5af6971
#
_entry.id   0683147d17763bb36eb9040fa5af6971
#
_cell.length_a   1.000
_cell.length_b   1.000
_cell.length_c   1.000
_cell.angle_alpha   90.00
_cell.angle_beta   90.00
_cell.angle_gamma   90.00
#
_symmetry.space_group_name_H-M   'P 1'
#
loop_
_entity.id
_entity.type
_entity.pdbx_description
1 polymer ?
#
loop_
_entity_poly.entity_id
_entity_poly.type
_entity_poly.pdbx_seq_one_letter_code
_entity_poly.pdbx_strand_id
1 'polypeptide(L)'
;MIHLTAAFHAKTDSISQLKQVLEGMLEPTRNEPGCLRYQLFQDKNDPSQFLFQEQFADQAAFDSHCNTAHFQALLKEIEDLLVSEPKVTFFDQV
;
A
#
# COMPACT_ATOMS: atom_id res chain seq x y z
N MET A 1 5.26 -15.56 8.76
CA MET A 1 4.98 -14.83 7.51
C MET A 1 3.82 -13.87 7.73
N ILE A 2 3.94 -12.66 7.22
CA ILE A 2 2.93 -11.61 7.43
C ILE A 2 2.15 -11.43 6.14
N HIS A 3 0.82 -11.58 6.20
CA HIS A 3 -0.09 -11.33 5.09
C HIS A 3 -0.99 -10.16 5.43
N LEU A 4 -1.09 -9.19 4.53
CA LEU A 4 -1.97 -8.05 4.75
C LEU A 4 -2.48 -7.44 3.45
N THR A 5 -3.54 -6.65 3.59
CA THR A 5 -4.02 -5.76 2.54
C THR A 5 -4.06 -4.34 3.09
N ALA A 6 -3.84 -3.37 2.21
CA ALA A 6 -3.99 -1.96 2.52
C ALA A 6 -4.91 -1.34 1.49
N ALA A 7 -6.08 -0.85 1.92
CA ALA A 7 -7.10 -0.30 1.04
C ALA A 7 -7.10 1.22 1.13
N PHE A 8 -7.25 1.87 -0.03
CA PHE A 8 -7.24 3.33 -0.15
C PHE A 8 -8.45 3.80 -0.95
N HIS A 9 -9.10 4.86 -0.50
CA HIS A 9 -10.23 5.45 -1.21
C HIS A 9 -9.88 6.90 -1.60
N ALA A 10 -9.66 7.13 -2.89
CA ALA A 10 -9.31 8.45 -3.41
C ALA A 10 -10.49 9.39 -3.43
N LYS A 11 -10.22 10.67 -3.20
CA LYS A 11 -11.18 11.73 -3.54
C LYS A 11 -11.42 11.72 -5.04
N THR A 12 -12.61 12.12 -5.47
CA THR A 12 -13.02 12.07 -6.88
C THR A 12 -12.05 12.77 -7.84
N ASP A 13 -11.45 13.86 -7.41
CA ASP A 13 -10.53 14.66 -8.22
C ASP A 13 -9.05 14.24 -8.02
N SER A 14 -8.79 13.21 -7.24
CA SER A 14 -7.43 12.79 -6.89
C SER A 14 -7.08 11.37 -7.33
N ILE A 15 -7.93 10.73 -8.11
CA ILE A 15 -7.75 9.31 -8.49
C ILE A 15 -6.43 9.10 -9.25
N SER A 16 -6.16 9.89 -10.28
CA SER A 16 -4.93 9.75 -11.06
C SER A 16 -3.68 10.03 -10.25
N GLN A 17 -3.73 11.05 -9.40
CA GLN A 17 -2.61 11.40 -8.55
C GLN A 17 -2.32 10.31 -7.51
N LEU A 18 -3.35 9.79 -6.87
CA LEU A 18 -3.19 8.69 -5.91
C LEU A 18 -2.61 7.46 -6.61
N LYS A 19 -3.11 7.13 -7.80
CA LYS A 19 -2.60 6.00 -8.56
C LYS A 19 -1.09 6.13 -8.81
N GLN A 20 -0.62 7.29 -9.23
CA GLN A 20 0.80 7.54 -9.47
C GLN A 20 1.62 7.37 -8.20
N VAL A 21 1.15 7.91 -7.08
CA VAL A 21 1.84 7.82 -5.80
C VAL A 21 1.94 6.36 -5.34
N LEU A 22 0.83 5.61 -5.44
CA LEU A 22 0.83 4.19 -5.05
C LEU A 22 1.70 3.34 -5.98
N GLU A 23 1.68 3.60 -7.29
CA GLU A 23 2.56 2.91 -8.25
C GLU A 23 4.03 3.13 -7.93
N GLY A 24 4.38 4.33 -7.45
CA GLY A 24 5.75 4.66 -7.05
C GLY A 24 6.29 3.84 -5.89
N MET A 25 5.42 3.17 -5.14
CA MET A 25 5.81 2.28 -4.04
C MET A 25 6.26 0.90 -4.50
N LEU A 26 5.87 0.48 -5.71
CA LEU A 26 6.05 -0.91 -6.15
C LEU A 26 7.51 -1.31 -6.21
N GLU A 27 8.34 -0.58 -6.94
CA GLU A 27 9.74 -0.93 -7.13
C GLU A 27 10.54 -0.89 -5.83
N PRO A 28 10.55 0.22 -5.06
CA PRO A 28 11.34 0.27 -3.85
C PRO A 28 10.89 -0.75 -2.80
N THR A 29 9.59 -1.04 -2.70
CA THR A 29 9.10 -2.04 -1.76
C THR A 29 9.51 -3.44 -2.18
N ARG A 30 9.40 -3.77 -3.46
CA ARG A 30 9.81 -5.08 -3.98
C ARG A 30 11.31 -5.35 -3.82
N ASN A 31 12.12 -4.30 -3.72
CA ASN A 31 13.55 -4.41 -3.48
C ASN A 31 13.92 -4.59 -2.01
N GLU A 32 12.96 -4.48 -1.09
CA GLU A 32 13.20 -4.75 0.33
C GLU A 32 13.47 -6.25 0.53
N PRO A 33 14.51 -6.63 1.30
CA PRO A 33 14.93 -8.03 1.40
C PRO A 33 13.83 -8.97 1.91
N GLY A 34 12.96 -8.49 2.79
CA GLY A 34 11.90 -9.30 3.37
C GLY A 34 10.57 -9.24 2.65
N CYS A 35 10.47 -8.49 1.56
CA CYS A 35 9.23 -8.38 0.79
C CYS A 35 9.08 -9.57 -0.14
N LEU A 36 8.02 -10.37 0.07
CA LEU A 36 7.73 -11.56 -0.74
C LEU A 36 6.67 -11.29 -1.79
N ARG A 37 5.75 -10.35 -1.53
CA ARG A 37 4.68 -9.99 -2.45
C ARG A 37 4.27 -8.55 -2.20
N TYR A 38 4.15 -7.79 -3.28
CA TYR A 38 3.66 -6.42 -3.20
C TYR A 38 2.99 -6.08 -4.53
N GLN A 39 1.65 -6.12 -4.55
CA GLN A 39 0.85 -5.93 -5.75
C GLN A 39 -0.20 -4.85 -5.50
N LEU A 40 -0.41 -4.01 -6.52
CA LEU A 40 -1.40 -2.94 -6.47
C LEU A 40 -2.55 -3.28 -7.40
N PHE A 41 -3.78 -3.14 -6.87
CA PHE A 41 -5.00 -3.35 -7.63
C PHE A 41 -5.89 -2.11 -7.57
N GLN A 42 -6.63 -1.88 -8.64
CA GLN A 42 -7.65 -0.85 -8.70
C GLN A 42 -9.00 -1.54 -8.93
N ASP A 43 -10.03 -1.13 -8.19
CA ASP A 43 -11.37 -1.71 -8.31
C ASP A 43 -11.88 -1.50 -9.74
N LYS A 44 -12.35 -2.56 -10.37
CA LYS A 44 -12.83 -2.53 -11.75
C LYS A 44 -14.08 -1.65 -11.91
N ASN A 45 -14.92 -1.61 -10.90
CA ASN A 45 -16.21 -0.91 -10.95
C ASN A 45 -16.17 0.48 -10.29
N ASP A 46 -15.21 0.69 -9.38
CA ASP A 46 -15.02 1.97 -8.70
C ASP A 46 -13.56 2.37 -8.76
N PRO A 47 -13.16 3.20 -9.75
CA PRO A 47 -11.76 3.55 -9.97
C PRO A 47 -11.13 4.38 -8.84
N SER A 48 -11.93 4.85 -7.88
CA SER A 48 -11.41 5.55 -6.69
C SER A 48 -10.88 4.60 -5.62
N GLN A 49 -11.09 3.29 -5.77
CA GLN A 49 -10.68 2.28 -4.79
C GLN A 49 -9.41 1.58 -5.24
N PHE A 50 -8.42 1.54 -4.35
CA PHE A 50 -7.13 0.87 -4.60
C PHE A 50 -6.82 -0.08 -3.46
N LEU A 51 -6.05 -1.13 -3.77
CA LEU A 51 -5.68 -2.15 -2.79
C LEU A 51 -4.24 -2.60 -3.04
N PHE A 52 -3.40 -2.56 -1.98
CA PHE A 52 -2.15 -3.31 -1.97
C PHE A 52 -2.41 -4.69 -1.38
N GLN A 53 -1.91 -5.73 -2.04
CA GLN A 53 -1.82 -7.06 -1.47
C GLN A 53 -0.36 -7.34 -1.17
N GLU A 54 -0.05 -7.61 0.10
CA GLU A 54 1.33 -7.61 0.60
C GLU A 54 1.64 -8.88 1.39
N GLN A 55 2.89 -9.33 1.26
CA GLN A 55 3.39 -10.45 2.02
C GLN A 55 4.85 -10.19 2.40
N PHE A 56 5.16 -10.31 3.67
CA PHE A 56 6.51 -10.12 4.21
C PHE A 56 6.96 -11.39 4.93
N ALA A 57 8.27 -11.63 4.96
CA ALA A 57 8.85 -12.86 5.50
C ALA A 57 8.54 -13.05 6.98
N ASP A 58 8.58 -11.95 7.76
CA ASP A 58 8.35 -11.96 9.20
C ASP A 58 7.97 -10.56 9.69
N GLN A 59 7.72 -10.45 11.00
CA GLN A 59 7.36 -9.17 11.62
C GLN A 59 8.48 -8.14 11.47
N ALA A 60 9.74 -8.57 11.58
CA ALA A 60 10.89 -7.66 11.45
C ALA A 60 10.94 -7.04 10.06
N ALA A 61 10.66 -7.83 9.01
CA ALA A 61 10.63 -7.35 7.63
C ALA A 61 9.51 -6.33 7.42
N PHE A 62 8.34 -6.57 8.00
CA PHE A 62 7.22 -5.63 7.92
C PHE A 62 7.54 -4.34 8.69
N ASP A 63 8.10 -4.44 9.89
CA ASP A 63 8.48 -3.27 10.67
C ASP A 63 9.52 -2.43 9.92
N SER A 64 10.50 -3.09 9.28
CA SER A 64 11.49 -2.43 8.44
C SER A 64 10.83 -1.67 7.29
N HIS A 65 9.84 -2.30 6.62
CA HIS A 65 9.07 -1.67 5.54
C HIS A 65 8.43 -0.37 6.01
N CYS A 66 7.81 -0.38 7.19
CA CYS A 66 7.14 0.80 7.75
C CYS A 66 8.10 1.93 8.12
N ASN A 67 9.38 1.63 8.29
CA ASN A 67 10.42 2.61 8.64
C ASN A 67 11.23 3.09 7.43
N THR A 68 10.92 2.63 6.22
CA THR A 68 11.64 3.07 5.02
C THR A 68 11.29 4.51 4.67
N ALA A 69 12.22 5.17 3.96
CA ALA A 69 11.98 6.53 3.47
C ALA A 69 10.79 6.59 2.53
N HIS A 70 10.64 5.60 1.66
CA HIS A 70 9.51 5.58 0.70
C HIS A 70 8.17 5.37 1.40
N PHE A 71 8.11 4.57 2.47
CA PHE A 71 6.88 4.41 3.22
C PHE A 71 6.50 5.71 3.95
N GLN A 72 7.46 6.36 4.60
CA GLN A 72 7.22 7.61 5.30
C GLN A 72 6.80 8.73 4.35
N ALA A 73 7.41 8.79 3.17
CA ALA A 73 7.02 9.75 2.13
C ALA A 73 5.59 9.48 1.64
N LEU A 74 5.22 8.21 1.46
CA LEU A 74 3.87 7.82 1.07
C LEU A 74 2.82 8.39 2.03
N LEU A 75 3.02 8.23 3.33
CA LEU A 75 2.05 8.68 4.33
C LEU A 75 1.77 10.18 4.22
N LYS A 76 2.78 10.98 3.88
CA LYS A 76 2.63 12.42 3.69
C LYS A 76 1.94 12.75 2.37
N GLU A 77 2.32 12.06 1.30
CA GLU A 77 1.82 12.35 -0.05
C GLU A 77 0.34 12.01 -0.22
N ILE A 78 -0.16 10.98 0.47
CA ILE A 78 -1.54 10.54 0.31
C ILE A 78 -2.54 11.27 1.22
N GLU A 79 -2.05 11.99 2.22
CA GLU A 79 -2.89 12.59 3.27
C GLU A 79 -4.06 13.40 2.70
N ASP A 80 -3.78 14.24 1.70
CA ASP A 80 -4.81 15.11 1.10
C ASP A 80 -5.54 14.46 -0.09
N LEU A 81 -5.18 13.23 -0.46
CA LEU A 81 -5.75 12.56 -1.62
C LEU A 81 -6.88 11.59 -1.26
N LEU A 82 -7.06 11.30 0.02
CA LEU A 82 -7.96 10.26 0.48
C LEU A 82 -9.26 10.82 1.06
N VAL A 83 -10.35 10.08 0.84
CA VAL A 83 -11.66 10.34 1.47
C VAL A 83 -11.62 10.00 2.94
N SER A 84 -10.89 8.93 3.30
CA SER A 84 -10.78 8.41 4.66
C SER A 84 -9.40 7.79 4.85
N GLU A 85 -9.05 7.45 6.10
CA GLU A 85 -7.78 6.81 6.39
C GLU A 85 -7.64 5.46 5.68
N PRO A 86 -6.42 5.06 5.30
CA PRO A 86 -6.18 3.74 4.73
C PRO A 86 -6.65 2.65 5.69
N LYS A 87 -7.24 1.58 5.14
CA LYS A 87 -7.65 0.44 5.93
C LYS A 87 -6.64 -0.69 5.76
N VAL A 88 -5.93 -1.00 6.83
CA VAL A 88 -4.97 -2.10 6.85
C VAL A 88 -5.61 -3.30 7.54
N THR A 89 -5.57 -4.46 6.88
CA THR A 89 -6.13 -5.70 7.42
C THR A 89 -5.06 -6.78 7.36
N PHE A 90 -4.77 -7.40 8.51
CA PHE A 90 -3.85 -8.53 8.58
C PHE A 90 -4.62 -9.83 8.50
N PHE A 91 -4.04 -10.82 7.83
CA PHE A 91 -4.68 -12.12 7.62
C PHE A 91 -3.78 -13.25 8.07
N ASP A 92 -4.41 -14.31 8.57
CA ASP A 92 -3.75 -15.60 8.81
C ASP A 92 -4.11 -16.54 7.68
N GLN A 93 -3.12 -17.26 7.16
CA GLN A 93 -3.39 -18.28 6.16
C GLN A 93 -4.07 -19.49 6.82
N VAL A 94 -5.16 -19.94 6.25
CA VAL A 94 -5.96 -21.04 6.79
C VAL A 94 -5.51 -22.37 6.22
#